data_00dbdd336c6f91addf694cf14cb9bfcf
#
_entry.id   00dbdd336c6f91addf694cf14cb9bfcf
#
_cell.length_a   1.000
_cell.length_b   1.000
_cell.length_c   1.000
_cell.angle_alpha   90.00
_cell.angle_beta   90.00
_cell.angle_gamma   90.00
#
_symmetry.space_group_name_H-M   'P 1'
#
loop_
_entity.id
_entity.type
_entity.pdbx_description
1 polymer ?
#
loop_
_entity_poly.entity_id
_entity_poly.type
_entity_poly.pdbx_seq_one_letter_code
_entity_poly.pdbx_strand_id
1 'polypeptide(L)'
;MTFQKMPISPKNIAVIGGGISGLGAAHALSDTYNVTLFETENRLGGHARTILAGKNGDQPVDTGFIVFNYANYPELSKLFSDLNVPVVKSDMSFGASVRGGKIEYALRNFDAIFAQRKNVFNPKFIKMVWDINRFNTLGLTVADDKSITIRQFLERLKTGDWFRDYYLLPLSGAIWSTPTEKILEFPAYAMMQFFKNHALLSRSGQHQWYTVEGGSREYVSRLENVLLKKQVDIRLSTPVASVSRHETGVAIKTYRDEVQMFDEVVFATVSYTHLTLPTNRE
;
A
#
# COMPACT_ATOMS: atom_id res chain seq x y z
N MET A 1 -41.39 -1.16 -39.99
CA MET A 1 -40.31 -0.22 -39.74
C MET A 1 -39.45 -0.80 -38.59
N THR A 2 -38.29 -1.32 -38.93
CA THR A 2 -37.36 -1.88 -37.96
C THR A 2 -36.52 -0.71 -37.42
N PHE A 3 -36.73 -0.32 -36.16
CA PHE A 3 -35.88 0.67 -35.51
C PHE A 3 -34.49 0.03 -35.34
N GLN A 4 -33.53 0.41 -36.18
CA GLN A 4 -32.12 0.15 -35.91
C GLN A 4 -31.76 0.92 -34.65
N LYS A 5 -31.48 0.19 -33.51
CA LYS A 5 -30.85 0.78 -32.36
C LYS A 5 -29.53 1.39 -32.81
N MET A 6 -29.42 2.72 -32.81
CA MET A 6 -28.13 3.38 -33.02
C MET A 6 -27.16 2.86 -31.97
N PRO A 7 -25.94 2.47 -32.33
CA PRO A 7 -24.95 2.08 -31.37
C PRO A 7 -24.70 3.27 -30.42
N ILE A 8 -24.93 3.08 -29.12
CA ILE A 8 -24.59 4.06 -28.11
C ILE A 8 -23.08 4.15 -28.12
N SER A 9 -22.53 5.32 -28.47
CA SER A 9 -21.08 5.55 -28.40
C SER A 9 -20.57 5.25 -26.98
N PRO A 10 -19.45 4.54 -26.82
CA PRO A 10 -18.91 4.25 -25.50
C PRO A 10 -18.63 5.57 -24.76
N LYS A 11 -18.95 5.60 -23.46
CA LYS A 11 -18.65 6.75 -22.59
C LYS A 11 -17.14 7.04 -22.55
N ASN A 12 -16.81 8.31 -22.42
CA ASN A 12 -15.45 8.79 -22.19
C ASN A 12 -15.22 8.93 -20.67
N ILE A 13 -14.30 8.16 -20.13
CA ILE A 13 -14.01 8.14 -18.70
C ILE A 13 -12.61 8.71 -18.45
N ALA A 14 -12.52 9.70 -17.56
CA ALA A 14 -11.24 10.18 -17.06
C ALA A 14 -10.82 9.37 -15.82
N VAL A 15 -9.57 8.92 -15.77
CA VAL A 15 -8.94 8.34 -14.57
C VAL A 15 -7.80 9.25 -14.15
N ILE A 16 -7.81 9.73 -12.90
CA ILE A 16 -6.81 10.67 -12.39
C ILE A 16 -5.90 9.94 -11.40
N GLY A 17 -4.63 9.79 -11.76
CA GLY A 17 -3.58 9.09 -11.03
C GLY A 17 -3.16 7.79 -11.68
N GLY A 18 -1.87 7.68 -12.02
CA GLY A 18 -1.25 6.52 -12.69
C GLY A 18 -0.62 5.50 -11.74
N GLY A 19 -1.02 5.49 -10.45
CA GLY A 19 -0.68 4.44 -9.50
C GLY A 19 -1.46 3.15 -9.75
N ILE A 20 -1.25 2.12 -8.93
CA ILE A 20 -1.92 0.81 -9.10
C ILE A 20 -3.45 0.92 -9.14
N SER A 21 -4.04 1.83 -8.36
CA SER A 21 -5.49 2.04 -8.34
C SER A 21 -6.00 2.58 -9.68
N GLY A 22 -5.31 3.56 -10.28
CA GLY A 22 -5.70 4.13 -11.57
C GLY A 22 -5.40 3.19 -12.74
N LEU A 23 -4.26 2.50 -12.70
CA LEU A 23 -3.95 1.47 -13.69
C LEU A 23 -4.96 0.33 -13.68
N GLY A 24 -5.36 -0.13 -12.47
CA GLY A 24 -6.41 -1.15 -12.30
C GLY A 24 -7.77 -0.68 -12.77
N ALA A 25 -8.16 0.56 -12.45
CA ALA A 25 -9.40 1.16 -12.91
C ALA A 25 -9.42 1.30 -14.45
N ALA A 26 -8.34 1.84 -15.03
CA ALA A 26 -8.22 1.94 -16.48
C ALA A 26 -8.28 0.56 -17.16
N HIS A 27 -7.63 -0.46 -16.58
CA HIS A 27 -7.67 -1.82 -17.10
C HIS A 27 -9.08 -2.41 -17.09
N ALA A 28 -9.81 -2.24 -16.00
CA ALA A 28 -11.18 -2.75 -15.87
C ALA A 28 -12.20 -2.01 -16.78
N LEU A 29 -12.01 -0.71 -16.97
CA LEU A 29 -12.94 0.12 -17.73
C LEU A 29 -12.70 0.07 -19.24
N SER A 30 -11.48 -0.16 -19.68
CA SER A 30 -11.07 -0.05 -21.09
C SER A 30 -11.66 -1.11 -22.03
N ASP A 31 -12.29 -2.16 -21.50
CA ASP A 31 -13.02 -3.15 -22.31
C ASP A 31 -14.40 -2.63 -22.79
N THR A 32 -14.91 -1.57 -22.14
CA THR A 32 -16.28 -1.06 -22.41
C THR A 32 -16.28 0.42 -22.76
N TYR A 33 -15.33 1.20 -22.25
CA TYR A 33 -15.31 2.65 -22.32
C TYR A 33 -14.03 3.19 -22.96
N ASN A 34 -14.11 4.40 -23.51
CA ASN A 34 -12.92 5.17 -23.88
C ASN A 34 -12.30 5.76 -22.62
N VAL A 35 -11.09 5.35 -22.30
CA VAL A 35 -10.42 5.77 -21.06
C VAL A 35 -9.25 6.70 -21.36
N THR A 36 -9.20 7.84 -20.66
CA THR A 36 -8.03 8.73 -20.61
C THR A 36 -7.46 8.70 -19.18
N LEU A 37 -6.20 8.33 -19.04
CA LEU A 37 -5.48 8.27 -17.77
C LEU A 37 -4.53 9.48 -17.64
N PHE A 38 -4.75 10.31 -16.62
CA PHE A 38 -3.91 11.47 -16.29
C PHE A 38 -2.94 11.12 -15.18
N GLU A 39 -1.65 11.38 -15.39
CA GLU A 39 -0.59 11.20 -14.39
C GLU A 39 0.30 12.44 -14.32
N THR A 40 0.58 12.89 -13.12
CA THR A 40 1.42 14.06 -12.85
C THR A 40 2.90 13.81 -13.13
N GLU A 41 3.38 12.62 -12.76
CA GLU A 41 4.75 12.19 -12.99
C GLU A 41 5.00 11.85 -14.47
N ASN A 42 6.26 11.79 -14.85
CA ASN A 42 6.67 11.35 -16.18
C ASN A 42 6.71 9.83 -16.35
N ARG A 43 6.13 9.09 -15.40
CA ARG A 43 6.08 7.62 -15.33
C ARG A 43 4.79 7.14 -14.67
N LEU A 44 4.40 5.94 -14.99
CA LEU A 44 3.36 5.19 -14.29
C LEU A 44 3.89 4.47 -13.04
N GLY A 45 2.96 3.94 -12.23
CA GLY A 45 3.23 3.09 -11.08
C GLY A 45 3.04 3.77 -9.72
N GLY A 46 3.10 5.10 -9.64
CA GLY A 46 2.96 5.82 -8.36
C GLY A 46 3.98 5.31 -7.33
N HIS A 47 3.50 4.76 -6.20
CA HIS A 47 4.35 4.17 -5.15
C HIS A 47 5.02 2.84 -5.56
N ALA A 48 4.59 2.17 -6.62
CA ALA A 48 5.33 1.08 -7.24
C ALA A 48 6.51 1.66 -8.01
N ARG A 49 7.61 1.85 -7.33
CA ARG A 49 8.82 2.49 -7.84
C ARG A 49 10.04 1.62 -7.59
N THR A 50 10.63 1.15 -8.66
CA THR A 50 11.91 0.43 -8.64
C THR A 50 13.02 1.39 -9.02
N ILE A 51 14.08 1.46 -8.23
CA ILE A 51 15.33 2.16 -8.54
C ILE A 51 16.43 1.13 -8.74
N LEU A 52 17.44 1.50 -9.53
CA LEU A 52 18.67 0.71 -9.65
C LEU A 52 19.66 1.21 -8.59
N ALA A 53 20.19 0.32 -7.79
CA ALA A 53 21.11 0.60 -6.69
C ALA A 53 22.22 -0.47 -6.61
N GLY A 54 22.93 -0.53 -5.48
CA GLY A 54 24.07 -1.44 -5.30
C GLY A 54 25.37 -0.87 -5.81
N LYS A 55 26.46 -1.61 -5.64
CA LYS A 55 27.82 -1.16 -5.98
C LYS A 55 28.01 -0.85 -7.45
N ASN A 56 27.29 -1.57 -8.32
CA ASN A 56 27.37 -1.42 -9.77
C ASN A 56 26.19 -0.62 -10.34
N GLY A 57 25.23 -0.19 -9.52
CA GLY A 57 24.02 0.48 -9.97
C GLY A 57 23.06 -0.40 -10.78
N ASP A 58 23.15 -1.71 -10.67
CA ASP A 58 22.41 -2.71 -11.47
C ASP A 58 21.37 -3.49 -10.67
N GLN A 59 21.36 -3.37 -9.34
CA GLN A 59 20.43 -4.06 -8.46
C GLN A 59 19.07 -3.34 -8.43
N PRO A 60 17.98 -3.96 -8.91
CA PRO A 60 16.65 -3.39 -8.78
C PRO A 60 16.18 -3.43 -7.32
N VAL A 61 15.75 -2.28 -6.82
CA VAL A 61 15.26 -2.11 -5.44
C VAL A 61 13.94 -1.37 -5.47
N ASP A 62 12.90 -1.99 -4.93
CA ASP A 62 11.61 -1.35 -4.75
C ASP A 62 11.62 -0.42 -3.52
N THR A 63 11.12 0.80 -3.70
CA THR A 63 11.09 1.83 -2.64
C THR A 63 9.71 2.03 -2.02
N GLY A 64 8.71 1.31 -2.50
CA GLY A 64 7.33 1.38 -2.01
C GLY A 64 6.74 -0.02 -1.83
N PHE A 65 6.04 -0.54 -2.84
CA PHE A 65 5.52 -1.91 -2.82
C PHE A 65 6.66 -2.92 -2.90
N ILE A 66 6.74 -3.86 -1.94
CA ILE A 66 7.89 -4.78 -1.80
C ILE A 66 7.46 -6.24 -1.89
N VAL A 67 6.41 -6.64 -1.15
CA VAL A 67 5.99 -8.03 -1.00
C VAL A 67 4.48 -8.17 -1.00
N PHE A 68 4.00 -9.34 -1.39
CA PHE A 68 2.60 -9.74 -1.31
C PHE A 68 2.49 -11.23 -0.95
N ASN A 69 1.27 -11.70 -0.68
CA ASN A 69 0.97 -13.12 -0.55
C ASN A 69 -0.39 -13.43 -1.19
N TYR A 70 -0.58 -14.65 -1.62
CA TYR A 70 -1.79 -15.06 -2.32
C TYR A 70 -3.05 -15.06 -1.44
N ALA A 71 -2.91 -15.19 -0.13
CA ALA A 71 -4.04 -15.25 0.80
C ALA A 71 -4.70 -13.90 1.00
N ASN A 72 -3.89 -12.83 1.11
CA ASN A 72 -4.38 -11.49 1.44
C ASN A 72 -4.60 -10.59 0.21
N TYR A 73 -4.04 -10.98 -0.95
CA TYR A 73 -4.05 -10.16 -2.17
C TYR A 73 -4.62 -10.91 -3.37
N PRO A 74 -5.87 -11.44 -3.32
CA PRO A 74 -6.42 -12.28 -4.39
C PRO A 74 -6.52 -11.54 -5.73
N GLU A 75 -6.99 -10.29 -5.73
CA GLU A 75 -7.15 -9.50 -6.95
C GLU A 75 -5.81 -9.12 -7.57
N LEU A 76 -4.82 -8.73 -6.75
CA LEU A 76 -3.47 -8.47 -7.23
C LEU A 76 -2.82 -9.72 -7.78
N SER A 77 -3.00 -10.86 -7.12
CA SER A 77 -2.48 -12.15 -7.55
C SER A 77 -3.08 -12.58 -8.88
N LYS A 78 -4.39 -12.35 -9.05
CA LYS A 78 -5.08 -12.58 -10.33
C LYS A 78 -4.51 -11.67 -11.42
N LEU A 79 -4.39 -10.39 -11.17
CA LEU A 79 -3.80 -9.43 -12.11
C LEU A 79 -2.38 -9.84 -12.52
N PHE A 80 -1.53 -10.27 -11.57
CA PHE A 80 -0.18 -10.73 -11.87
C PHE A 80 -0.18 -12.00 -12.72
N SER A 81 -1.10 -12.92 -12.47
CA SER A 81 -1.29 -14.12 -13.30
C SER A 81 -1.71 -13.75 -14.73
N ASP A 82 -2.72 -12.88 -14.88
CA ASP A 82 -3.24 -12.45 -16.18
C ASP A 82 -2.17 -11.72 -17.01
N LEU A 83 -1.28 -10.98 -16.35
CA LEU A 83 -0.18 -10.25 -16.98
C LEU A 83 1.10 -11.09 -17.12
N ASN A 84 1.11 -12.34 -16.66
CA ASN A 84 2.32 -13.19 -16.59
C ASN A 84 3.50 -12.50 -15.88
N VAL A 85 3.23 -11.81 -14.77
CA VAL A 85 4.28 -11.13 -13.97
C VAL A 85 5.18 -12.17 -13.31
N PRO A 86 6.51 -12.09 -13.47
CA PRO A 86 7.42 -13.02 -12.82
C PRO A 86 7.47 -12.74 -11.31
N VAL A 87 7.20 -13.77 -10.52
CA VAL A 87 7.21 -13.67 -9.05
C VAL A 87 8.12 -14.72 -8.45
N VAL A 88 8.82 -14.36 -7.38
CA VAL A 88 9.73 -15.23 -6.64
C VAL A 88 9.38 -15.23 -5.16
N LYS A 89 9.73 -16.33 -4.47
CA LYS A 89 9.56 -16.42 -3.02
C LYS A 89 10.43 -15.37 -2.33
N SER A 90 9.86 -14.74 -1.31
CA SER A 90 10.52 -13.76 -0.47
C SER A 90 10.27 -14.08 1.00
N ASP A 91 11.12 -13.54 1.86
CA ASP A 91 10.94 -13.58 3.31
C ASP A 91 10.53 -12.20 3.79
N MET A 92 9.45 -12.14 4.58
CA MET A 92 9.10 -10.93 5.32
C MET A 92 9.47 -11.14 6.78
N SER A 93 10.54 -10.48 7.21
CA SER A 93 11.00 -10.49 8.59
C SER A 93 11.14 -9.05 9.10
N PHE A 94 10.99 -8.88 10.41
CA PHE A 94 11.20 -7.60 11.06
C PHE A 94 12.51 -7.61 11.81
N GLY A 95 13.34 -6.59 11.58
CA GLY A 95 14.55 -6.30 12.34
C GLY A 95 14.57 -4.85 12.76
N ALA A 96 15.12 -4.56 13.91
CA ALA A 96 15.25 -3.22 14.44
C ALA A 96 16.68 -2.92 14.86
N SER A 97 17.18 -1.75 14.45
CA SER A 97 18.43 -1.14 14.96
C SER A 97 18.05 0.22 15.56
N VAL A 98 18.26 0.34 16.87
CA VAL A 98 17.76 1.48 17.65
C VAL A 98 18.93 2.16 18.36
N ARG A 99 18.84 3.50 18.46
CA ARG A 99 19.87 4.33 19.14
C ARG A 99 21.27 4.11 18.60
N GLY A 100 21.43 4.11 17.27
CA GLY A 100 22.72 3.93 16.61
C GLY A 100 23.37 2.58 16.89
N GLY A 101 22.58 1.50 16.84
CA GLY A 101 23.08 0.13 17.03
C GLY A 101 23.22 -0.31 18.48
N LYS A 102 22.76 0.49 19.46
CA LYS A 102 22.80 0.09 20.88
C LYS A 102 21.89 -1.10 21.17
N ILE A 103 20.78 -1.22 20.45
CA ILE A 103 19.82 -2.33 20.52
C ILE A 103 19.57 -2.78 19.09
N GLU A 104 19.95 -4.02 18.80
CA GLU A 104 19.72 -4.65 17.49
C GLU A 104 19.19 -6.06 17.70
N TYR A 105 18.13 -6.38 16.98
CA TYR A 105 17.51 -7.70 17.00
C TYR A 105 16.66 -7.91 15.75
N ALA A 106 16.31 -9.17 15.45
CA ALA A 106 15.32 -9.52 14.45
C ALA A 106 14.44 -10.67 14.95
N LEU A 107 13.21 -10.77 14.39
CA LEU A 107 12.22 -11.75 14.87
C LEU A 107 12.23 -13.07 14.12
N ARG A 108 13.22 -13.31 13.24
CA ARG A 108 13.28 -14.49 12.39
C ARG A 108 13.41 -15.80 13.19
N ASN A 109 14.24 -15.80 14.22
CA ASN A 109 14.48 -16.94 15.12
C ASN A 109 15.11 -16.46 16.43
N PHE A 110 15.30 -17.37 17.40
CA PHE A 110 15.92 -17.06 18.69
C PHE A 110 17.33 -16.46 18.58
N ASP A 111 18.10 -16.95 17.63
CA ASP A 111 19.47 -16.47 17.40
C ASP A 111 19.47 -15.01 16.93
N ALA A 112 18.54 -14.66 16.05
CA ALA A 112 18.35 -13.29 15.58
C ALA A 112 17.77 -12.36 16.65
N ILE A 113 16.89 -12.83 17.54
CA ILE A 113 16.39 -12.05 18.68
C ILE A 113 17.56 -11.66 19.58
N PHE A 114 18.50 -12.56 19.81
CA PHE A 114 19.69 -12.32 20.62
C PHE A 114 20.96 -12.13 19.79
N ALA A 115 20.85 -11.50 18.60
CA ALA A 115 22.00 -11.16 17.76
C ALA A 115 23.08 -10.40 18.55
N GLN A 116 22.67 -9.49 19.41
CA GLN A 116 23.53 -8.91 20.43
C GLN A 116 23.45 -9.77 21.72
N ARG A 117 24.39 -10.70 21.91
CA ARG A 117 24.43 -11.68 23.04
C ARG A 117 24.27 -11.04 24.42
N LYS A 118 24.78 -9.81 24.62
CA LYS A 118 24.63 -9.05 25.87
C LYS A 118 23.19 -8.83 26.30
N ASN A 119 22.23 -8.86 25.35
CA ASN A 119 20.82 -8.64 25.63
C ASN A 119 20.17 -9.80 26.40
N VAL A 120 20.79 -10.98 26.45
CA VAL A 120 20.35 -12.10 27.29
C VAL A 120 20.37 -11.71 28.78
N PHE A 121 21.29 -10.83 29.16
CA PHE A 121 21.42 -10.35 30.55
C PHE A 121 20.72 -9.02 30.80
N ASN A 122 20.02 -8.49 29.83
CA ASN A 122 19.28 -7.23 29.95
C ASN A 122 17.82 -7.49 30.37
N PRO A 123 17.42 -7.22 31.62
CA PRO A 123 16.07 -7.53 32.09
C PRO A 123 14.98 -6.77 31.35
N LYS A 124 15.26 -5.56 30.85
CA LYS A 124 14.30 -4.77 30.04
C LYS A 124 14.11 -5.39 28.66
N PHE A 125 15.16 -5.92 28.06
CA PHE A 125 15.08 -6.63 26.79
C PHE A 125 14.30 -7.95 26.93
N ILE A 126 14.61 -8.72 27.97
CA ILE A 126 13.87 -9.96 28.26
C ILE A 126 12.39 -9.67 28.49
N LYS A 127 12.06 -8.63 29.27
CA LYS A 127 10.68 -8.20 29.48
C LYS A 127 10.01 -7.85 28.14
N MET A 128 10.69 -7.13 27.24
CA MET A 128 10.16 -6.81 25.91
C MET A 128 9.81 -8.08 25.12
N VAL A 129 10.66 -9.10 25.14
CA VAL A 129 10.39 -10.40 24.47
C VAL A 129 9.16 -11.10 25.07
N TRP A 130 9.00 -11.05 26.40
CA TRP A 130 7.79 -11.55 27.07
C TRP A 130 6.55 -10.75 26.69
N ASP A 131 6.65 -9.43 26.61
CA ASP A 131 5.55 -8.55 26.20
C ASP A 131 5.15 -8.81 24.74
N ILE A 132 6.08 -9.12 23.83
CA ILE A 132 5.78 -9.57 22.46
C ILE A 132 4.94 -10.85 22.51
N ASN A 133 5.33 -11.83 23.31
CA ASN A 133 4.54 -13.05 23.46
C ASN A 133 3.13 -12.78 24.02
N ARG A 134 3.02 -11.92 25.04
CA ARG A 134 1.76 -11.49 25.63
C ARG A 134 0.86 -10.77 24.61
N PHE A 135 1.43 -9.89 23.81
CA PHE A 135 0.75 -9.20 22.70
C PHE A 135 0.19 -10.21 21.70
N ASN A 136 0.99 -11.18 21.27
CA ASN A 136 0.58 -12.19 20.30
C ASN A 136 -0.55 -13.09 20.84
N THR A 137 -0.57 -13.39 22.13
CA THR A 137 -1.54 -14.32 22.72
C THR A 137 -2.83 -13.64 23.19
N LEU A 138 -2.75 -12.46 23.78
CA LEU A 138 -3.87 -11.77 24.40
C LEU A 138 -4.38 -10.55 23.62
N GLY A 139 -3.62 -10.08 22.65
CA GLY A 139 -3.88 -8.81 21.96
C GLY A 139 -5.26 -8.76 21.29
N LEU A 140 -5.67 -9.81 20.61
CA LEU A 140 -6.99 -9.86 19.97
C LEU A 140 -8.13 -9.74 20.97
N THR A 141 -8.02 -10.41 22.12
CA THR A 141 -9.04 -10.36 23.17
C THR A 141 -9.11 -8.99 23.83
N VAL A 142 -7.95 -8.37 24.10
CA VAL A 142 -7.90 -7.04 24.73
C VAL A 142 -8.37 -5.94 23.76
N ALA A 143 -8.15 -6.11 22.46
CA ALA A 143 -8.55 -5.16 21.42
C ALA A 143 -9.99 -5.39 20.90
N ASP A 144 -10.78 -6.29 21.46
CA ASP A 144 -12.16 -6.54 21.04
C ASP A 144 -13.08 -5.32 21.29
N ASP A 145 -12.73 -4.49 22.26
CA ASP A 145 -13.30 -3.16 22.46
C ASP A 145 -12.83 -2.21 21.33
N LYS A 146 -13.73 -1.95 20.37
CA LYS A 146 -13.42 -1.13 19.18
C LYS A 146 -13.21 0.35 19.46
N SER A 147 -13.53 0.81 20.68
CA SER A 147 -13.45 2.22 21.07
C SER A 147 -12.07 2.64 21.57
N ILE A 148 -11.19 1.69 21.90
CA ILE A 148 -9.90 2.00 22.52
C ILE A 148 -8.82 2.30 21.49
N THR A 149 -7.96 3.26 21.88
CA THR A 149 -6.72 3.58 21.15
C THR A 149 -5.62 2.55 21.46
N ILE A 150 -4.56 2.55 20.65
CA ILE A 150 -3.36 1.73 20.92
C ILE A 150 -2.76 2.09 22.29
N ARG A 151 -2.78 3.35 22.70
CA ARG A 151 -2.34 3.77 24.03
C ARG A 151 -3.08 3.03 25.15
N GLN A 152 -4.42 3.10 25.13
CA GLN A 152 -5.27 2.43 26.12
C GLN A 152 -5.16 0.90 26.06
N PHE A 153 -4.98 0.36 24.86
CA PHE A 153 -4.73 -1.05 24.65
C PHE A 153 -3.43 -1.51 25.34
N LEU A 154 -2.33 -0.75 25.20
CA LEU A 154 -1.05 -1.09 25.86
C LEU A 154 -1.17 -1.05 27.37
N GLU A 155 -1.92 -0.09 27.93
CA GLU A 155 -2.22 0.00 29.36
C GLU A 155 -2.99 -1.23 29.84
N ARG A 156 -4.06 -1.62 29.14
CA ARG A 156 -4.87 -2.82 29.45
C ARG A 156 -4.04 -4.10 29.31
N LEU A 157 -3.18 -4.17 28.29
CA LEU A 157 -2.29 -5.29 28.06
C LEU A 157 -1.13 -5.35 29.06
N LYS A 158 -0.88 -4.26 29.82
CA LYS A 158 0.20 -4.13 30.83
C LYS A 158 1.58 -4.44 30.27
N THR A 159 1.87 -3.92 29.08
CA THR A 159 3.21 -4.02 28.46
C THR A 159 4.13 -2.89 28.93
N GLY A 160 5.43 -3.09 28.85
CA GLY A 160 6.43 -2.09 29.23
C GLY A 160 6.80 -1.13 28.11
N ASP A 161 7.48 -0.03 28.48
CA ASP A 161 7.93 0.99 27.53
C ASP A 161 8.84 0.44 26.42
N TRP A 162 9.70 -0.55 26.75
CA TRP A 162 10.58 -1.15 25.74
C TRP A 162 9.82 -1.89 24.65
N PHE A 163 8.70 -2.56 25.00
CA PHE A 163 7.81 -3.16 24.01
C PHE A 163 7.18 -2.09 23.11
N ARG A 164 6.69 -1.01 23.71
CA ARG A 164 6.12 0.12 22.96
C ARG A 164 7.17 0.74 22.02
N ASP A 165 8.31 1.17 22.57
CA ASP A 165 9.25 2.07 21.88
C ASP A 165 10.20 1.33 20.93
N TYR A 166 10.51 0.07 21.18
CA TYR A 166 11.49 -0.68 20.40
C TYR A 166 10.92 -1.83 19.59
N TYR A 167 9.64 -2.18 19.79
CA TYR A 167 8.96 -3.18 19.00
C TYR A 167 7.71 -2.62 18.29
N LEU A 168 6.68 -2.23 19.05
CA LEU A 168 5.36 -1.93 18.45
C LEU A 168 5.40 -0.68 17.58
N LEU A 169 5.95 0.43 18.07
CA LEU A 169 6.01 1.68 17.32
C LEU A 169 6.89 1.57 16.07
N PRO A 170 8.12 1.00 16.11
CA PRO A 170 8.94 0.80 14.91
C PRO A 170 8.27 -0.12 13.88
N LEU A 171 7.70 -1.23 14.31
CA LEU A 171 7.00 -2.17 13.43
C LEU A 171 5.78 -1.51 12.77
N SER A 172 4.97 -0.83 13.57
CA SER A 172 3.78 -0.12 13.05
C SER A 172 4.17 1.04 12.13
N GLY A 173 5.21 1.80 12.47
CA GLY A 173 5.75 2.86 11.62
C GLY A 173 6.23 2.35 10.27
N ALA A 174 6.91 1.21 10.25
CA ALA A 174 7.37 0.56 9.01
C ALA A 174 6.19 0.08 8.15
N ILE A 175 5.13 -0.48 8.77
CA ILE A 175 3.95 -0.99 8.05
C ILE A 175 3.13 0.16 7.45
N TRP A 176 2.85 1.20 8.23
CA TRP A 176 1.92 2.27 7.81
C TRP A 176 2.62 3.56 7.38
N SER A 177 3.94 3.60 7.32
CA SER A 177 4.72 4.81 6.98
C SER A 177 4.26 6.05 7.77
N THR A 178 3.88 5.85 9.03
CA THR A 178 3.29 6.86 9.90
C THR A 178 4.27 7.24 11.00
N PRO A 179 4.42 8.54 11.32
CA PRO A 179 5.20 8.98 12.47
C PRO A 179 4.75 8.29 13.75
N THR A 180 5.72 7.79 14.53
CA THR A 180 5.48 6.95 15.71
C THR A 180 4.60 7.60 16.76
N GLU A 181 4.65 8.94 16.88
CA GLU A 181 3.86 9.74 17.84
C GLU A 181 2.35 9.64 17.56
N LYS A 182 1.96 9.49 16.30
CA LYS A 182 0.56 9.40 15.89
C LYS A 182 -0.03 8.00 16.01
N ILE A 183 0.80 6.98 16.01
CA ILE A 183 0.35 5.57 16.04
C ILE A 183 -0.44 5.26 17.32
N LEU A 184 -0.06 5.83 18.45
CA LEU A 184 -0.71 5.56 19.74
C LEU A 184 -2.17 5.98 19.79
N GLU A 185 -2.60 6.88 18.92
CA GLU A 185 -3.99 7.36 18.84
C GLU A 185 -4.84 6.54 17.85
N PHE A 186 -4.24 5.58 17.14
CA PHE A 186 -4.98 4.72 16.21
C PHE A 186 -5.88 3.73 16.97
N PRO A 187 -7.00 3.28 16.36
CA PRO A 187 -7.85 2.23 16.91
C PRO A 187 -7.08 0.91 17.07
N ALA A 188 -7.01 0.39 18.28
CA ALA A 188 -6.30 -0.86 18.57
C ALA A 188 -6.91 -2.05 17.83
N TYR A 189 -8.24 -2.08 17.69
CA TYR A 189 -8.95 -3.12 16.95
C TYR A 189 -8.45 -3.24 15.51
N ALA A 190 -8.34 -2.12 14.78
CA ALA A 190 -7.89 -2.10 13.39
C ALA A 190 -6.45 -2.63 13.26
N MET A 191 -5.56 -2.22 14.17
CA MET A 191 -4.19 -2.72 14.23
C MET A 191 -4.17 -4.24 14.45
N MET A 192 -4.91 -4.74 15.43
CA MET A 192 -4.90 -6.16 15.76
C MET A 192 -5.53 -7.04 14.67
N GLN A 193 -6.57 -6.56 13.98
CA GLN A 193 -7.13 -7.25 12.82
C GLN A 193 -6.12 -7.31 11.66
N PHE A 194 -5.38 -6.24 11.42
CA PHE A 194 -4.31 -6.25 10.44
C PHE A 194 -3.25 -7.30 10.78
N PHE A 195 -2.76 -7.32 12.03
CA PHE A 195 -1.76 -8.32 12.48
C PHE A 195 -2.29 -9.75 12.35
N LYS A 196 -3.58 -9.98 12.67
CA LYS A 196 -4.24 -11.28 12.51
C LYS A 196 -4.30 -11.70 11.04
N ASN A 197 -4.79 -10.83 10.17
CA ASN A 197 -4.98 -11.13 8.75
C ASN A 197 -3.66 -11.45 8.04
N HIS A 198 -2.58 -10.79 8.45
CA HIS A 198 -1.24 -11.01 7.90
C HIS A 198 -0.43 -12.11 8.63
N ALA A 199 -1.09 -12.87 9.53
CA ALA A 199 -0.47 -13.91 10.34
C ALA A 199 0.76 -13.45 11.15
N LEU A 200 0.81 -12.17 11.53
CA LEU A 200 1.93 -11.57 12.27
C LEU A 200 1.89 -11.89 13.78
N LEU A 201 0.78 -12.41 14.29
CA LEU A 201 0.61 -12.82 15.70
C LEU A 201 1.07 -14.25 15.96
N SER A 202 1.42 -15.02 14.93
CA SER A 202 1.81 -16.42 15.04
C SER A 202 3.32 -16.61 14.91
N ARG A 203 3.85 -17.56 15.66
CA ARG A 203 5.25 -18.00 15.54
C ARG A 203 5.47 -19.00 14.40
N SER A 204 4.39 -19.61 13.91
CA SER A 204 4.39 -20.61 12.86
C SER A 204 3.14 -20.45 11.99
N GLY A 205 3.18 -20.96 10.75
CA GLY A 205 2.05 -20.86 9.83
C GLY A 205 1.87 -19.48 9.19
N GLN A 206 2.93 -18.68 9.15
CA GLN A 206 2.93 -17.44 8.38
C GLN A 206 2.73 -17.74 6.89
N HIS A 207 2.02 -16.84 6.20
CA HIS A 207 1.87 -16.95 4.75
C HIS A 207 3.23 -16.88 4.06
N GLN A 208 3.42 -17.69 3.01
CA GLN A 208 4.57 -17.52 2.12
C GLN A 208 4.46 -16.17 1.42
N TRP A 209 5.47 -15.34 1.57
CA TRP A 209 5.57 -14.06 0.91
C TRP A 209 6.27 -14.18 -0.44
N TYR A 210 5.92 -13.30 -1.35
CA TYR A 210 6.45 -13.23 -2.71
C TYR A 210 6.81 -11.79 -3.05
N THR A 211 7.71 -11.63 -3.99
CA THR A 211 8.06 -10.35 -4.59
C THR A 211 8.10 -10.47 -6.11
N VAL A 212 8.05 -9.34 -6.80
CA VAL A 212 8.17 -9.31 -8.26
C VAL A 212 9.64 -9.39 -8.63
N GLU A 213 10.01 -10.37 -9.45
CA GLU A 213 11.37 -10.49 -9.99
C GLU A 213 11.66 -9.31 -10.92
N GLY A 214 12.77 -8.62 -10.72
CA GLY A 214 13.11 -7.39 -11.45
C GLY A 214 12.47 -6.11 -10.89
N GLY A 215 11.66 -6.24 -9.82
CA GLY A 215 11.00 -5.14 -9.12
C GLY A 215 9.60 -4.83 -9.66
N SER A 216 8.88 -3.98 -8.95
CA SER A 216 7.48 -3.62 -9.25
C SER A 216 7.29 -2.96 -10.62
N ARG A 217 8.32 -2.38 -11.20
CA ARG A 217 8.31 -1.87 -12.58
C ARG A 217 7.87 -2.92 -13.61
N GLU A 218 8.12 -4.20 -13.36
CA GLU A 218 7.75 -5.28 -14.27
C GLU A 218 6.25 -5.38 -14.48
N TYR A 219 5.45 -5.35 -13.41
CA TYR A 219 4.00 -5.39 -13.58
C TYR A 219 3.45 -4.07 -14.12
N VAL A 220 4.05 -2.93 -13.76
CA VAL A 220 3.66 -1.62 -14.29
C VAL A 220 3.82 -1.57 -15.80
N SER A 221 4.99 -1.96 -16.31
CA SER A 221 5.27 -2.02 -17.76
C SER A 221 4.34 -2.97 -18.51
N ARG A 222 4.05 -4.15 -17.94
CA ARG A 222 3.16 -5.12 -18.56
C ARG A 222 1.74 -4.59 -18.64
N LEU A 223 1.27 -3.96 -17.55
CA LEU A 223 -0.06 -3.35 -17.51
C LEU A 223 -0.18 -2.16 -18.45
N GLU A 224 0.84 -1.28 -18.52
CA GLU A 224 0.92 -0.20 -19.50
C GLU A 224 0.79 -0.72 -20.93
N ASN A 225 1.53 -1.75 -21.29
CA ASN A 225 1.45 -2.38 -22.61
C ASN A 225 0.04 -2.93 -22.93
N VAL A 226 -0.67 -3.48 -21.94
CA VAL A 226 -2.06 -3.93 -22.11
C VAL A 226 -2.99 -2.73 -22.31
N LEU A 227 -2.83 -1.66 -21.54
CA LEU A 227 -3.64 -0.44 -21.67
C LEU A 227 -3.46 0.22 -23.03
N LEU A 228 -2.22 0.30 -23.55
CA LEU A 228 -1.91 0.82 -24.87
C LEU A 228 -2.57 -0.02 -25.98
N LYS A 229 -2.54 -1.35 -25.87
CA LYS A 229 -3.23 -2.25 -26.82
C LYS A 229 -4.76 -2.07 -26.79
N LYS A 230 -5.32 -1.71 -25.63
CA LYS A 230 -6.73 -1.38 -25.45
C LYS A 230 -7.07 0.08 -25.80
N GLN A 231 -6.11 0.81 -26.39
CA GLN A 231 -6.26 2.20 -26.83
C GLN A 231 -6.58 3.19 -25.71
N VAL A 232 -6.14 2.92 -24.49
CA VAL A 232 -6.21 3.89 -23.39
C VAL A 232 -5.30 5.06 -23.70
N ASP A 233 -5.82 6.29 -23.61
CA ASP A 233 -5.06 7.53 -23.77
C ASP A 233 -4.30 7.82 -22.46
N ILE A 234 -3.01 7.50 -22.42
CA ILE A 234 -2.14 7.68 -21.24
C ILE A 234 -1.42 9.02 -21.36
N ARG A 235 -1.69 9.94 -20.44
CA ARG A 235 -1.12 11.29 -20.40
C ARG A 235 -0.19 11.46 -19.21
N LEU A 236 1.08 11.21 -19.41
CA LEU A 236 2.14 11.47 -18.44
C LEU A 236 2.46 12.97 -18.37
N SER A 237 3.08 13.41 -17.26
CA SER A 237 3.45 14.81 -17.03
C SER A 237 2.27 15.77 -17.25
N THR A 238 1.05 15.30 -16.93
CA THR A 238 -0.17 16.04 -17.17
C THR A 238 -0.98 16.16 -15.86
N PRO A 239 -0.52 17.03 -14.94
CA PRO A 239 -1.19 17.27 -13.68
C PRO A 239 -2.58 17.92 -13.90
N VAL A 240 -3.59 17.38 -13.25
CA VAL A 240 -4.95 17.93 -13.24
C VAL A 240 -5.02 19.05 -12.21
N ALA A 241 -5.45 20.23 -12.68
CA ALA A 241 -5.59 21.42 -11.85
C ALA A 241 -6.95 21.50 -11.16
N SER A 242 -8.03 21.15 -11.86
CA SER A 242 -9.37 21.13 -11.29
C SER A 242 -10.30 20.17 -12.03
N VAL A 243 -11.34 19.76 -11.32
CA VAL A 243 -12.42 18.92 -11.83
C VAL A 243 -13.73 19.61 -11.48
N SER A 244 -14.57 19.88 -12.47
CA SER A 244 -15.86 20.55 -12.30
C SER A 244 -16.99 19.68 -12.86
N ARG A 245 -18.06 19.53 -12.08
CA ARG A 245 -19.24 18.79 -12.48
C ARG A 245 -20.20 19.71 -13.21
N HIS A 246 -20.75 19.25 -14.34
CA HIS A 246 -21.74 19.94 -15.15
C HIS A 246 -22.93 19.01 -15.40
N GLU A 247 -24.04 19.55 -15.88
CA GLU A 247 -25.25 18.76 -16.23
C GLU A 247 -24.95 17.67 -17.27
N THR A 248 -24.03 17.94 -18.20
CA THR A 248 -23.68 17.06 -19.33
C THR A 248 -22.44 16.23 -19.12
N GLY A 249 -21.83 16.26 -17.92
CA GLY A 249 -20.61 15.50 -17.65
C GLY A 249 -19.66 16.21 -16.70
N VAL A 250 -18.38 15.90 -16.82
CA VAL A 250 -17.32 16.38 -15.94
C VAL A 250 -16.23 17.05 -16.75
N ALA A 251 -15.91 18.32 -16.45
CA ALA A 251 -14.79 19.04 -17.04
C ALA A 251 -13.50 18.78 -16.25
N ILE A 252 -12.46 18.31 -16.92
CA ILE A 252 -11.11 18.18 -16.38
C ILE A 252 -10.27 19.32 -16.95
N LYS A 253 -9.68 20.14 -16.05
CA LYS A 253 -8.74 21.20 -16.42
C LYS A 253 -7.34 20.79 -15.98
N THR A 254 -6.38 20.82 -16.89
CA THR A 254 -4.95 20.58 -16.57
C THR A 254 -4.25 21.88 -16.16
N TYR A 255 -3.04 21.79 -15.62
CA TYR A 255 -2.21 22.96 -15.32
C TYR A 255 -1.70 23.68 -16.59
N ARG A 256 -1.89 23.10 -17.78
CA ARG A 256 -1.64 23.75 -19.07
C ARG A 256 -2.85 24.51 -19.61
N ASP A 257 -3.88 24.75 -18.79
CA ASP A 257 -5.17 25.37 -19.12
C ASP A 257 -5.99 24.62 -20.18
N GLU A 258 -5.64 23.40 -20.52
CA GLU A 258 -6.46 22.54 -21.38
C GLU A 258 -7.68 22.06 -20.61
N VAL A 259 -8.86 22.22 -21.19
CA VAL A 259 -10.14 21.75 -20.64
C VAL A 259 -10.72 20.68 -21.55
N GLN A 260 -11.06 19.53 -20.99
CA GLN A 260 -11.70 18.45 -21.72
C GLN A 260 -12.92 17.93 -20.95
N MET A 261 -13.99 17.62 -21.68
CA MET A 261 -15.21 17.04 -21.13
C MET A 261 -15.16 15.51 -21.15
N PHE A 262 -15.65 14.91 -20.08
CA PHE A 262 -15.83 13.47 -19.91
C PHE A 262 -17.21 13.16 -19.39
N ASP A 263 -17.70 11.95 -19.61
CA ASP A 263 -18.98 11.52 -19.05
C ASP A 263 -18.85 11.24 -17.55
N GLU A 264 -17.73 10.67 -17.13
CA GLU A 264 -17.45 10.31 -15.72
C GLU A 264 -15.97 10.47 -15.38
N VAL A 265 -15.67 10.52 -14.09
CA VAL A 265 -14.30 10.61 -13.57
C VAL A 265 -14.08 9.62 -12.43
N VAL A 266 -12.91 8.98 -12.43
CA VAL A 266 -12.40 8.14 -11.34
C VAL A 266 -11.19 8.83 -10.71
N PHE A 267 -11.30 9.18 -9.44
CA PHE A 267 -10.17 9.66 -8.65
C PHE A 267 -9.40 8.46 -8.09
N ALA A 268 -8.19 8.25 -8.56
CA ALA A 268 -7.30 7.17 -8.16
C ALA A 268 -6.01 7.70 -7.52
N THR A 269 -6.07 8.90 -6.96
CA THR A 269 -4.99 9.53 -6.21
C THR A 269 -5.09 9.18 -4.72
N VAL A 270 -4.05 9.50 -3.94
CA VAL A 270 -4.08 9.31 -2.49
C VAL A 270 -5.05 10.30 -1.82
N SER A 271 -5.71 9.88 -0.75
CA SER A 271 -6.83 10.61 -0.12
C SER A 271 -6.50 12.06 0.28
N TYR A 272 -5.27 12.35 0.69
CA TYR A 272 -4.87 13.71 1.04
C TYR A 272 -4.77 14.66 -0.16
N THR A 273 -4.70 14.14 -1.38
CA THR A 273 -4.73 14.93 -2.62
C THR A 273 -6.17 15.30 -3.02
N HIS A 274 -7.17 14.54 -2.58
CA HIS A 274 -8.58 14.78 -2.88
C HIS A 274 -9.20 15.95 -2.08
N LEU A 275 -8.60 16.32 -0.95
CA LEU A 275 -9.19 17.29 -0.02
C LEU A 275 -9.20 18.72 -0.51
N THR A 276 -8.60 19.01 -1.65
CA THR A 276 -8.57 20.35 -2.26
C THR A 276 -9.66 20.61 -3.29
N LEU A 277 -10.53 19.63 -3.54
CA LEU A 277 -11.66 19.83 -4.44
C LEU A 277 -12.72 20.68 -3.74
N PRO A 278 -13.15 21.81 -4.35
CA PRO A 278 -14.24 22.60 -3.78
C PRO A 278 -15.50 21.72 -3.77
N THR A 279 -15.95 21.37 -2.58
CA THR A 279 -17.26 20.79 -2.39
C THR A 279 -18.26 21.92 -2.51
N ASN A 280 -18.81 22.18 -3.68
CA ASN A 280 -20.06 22.92 -3.79
C ASN A 280 -21.13 22.06 -3.11
N ARG A 281 -21.39 22.36 -1.84
CA ARG A 281 -22.65 21.99 -1.19
C ARG A 281 -23.67 23.04 -1.61
N GLU A 282 -24.50 22.71 -2.53
CA GLU A 282 -25.84 23.22 -2.62
C GLU A 282 -26.82 22.08 -2.44
#